data_c7c7ff5f6fb0683a6b316d7a90a8c173
#
_entry.id   c7c7ff5f6fb0683a6b316d7a90a8c173
#
_cell.length_a   1.000
_cell.length_b   1.000
_cell.length_c   1.000
_cell.angle_alpha   90.00
_cell.angle_beta   90.00
_cell.angle_gamma   90.00
#
_symmetry.space_group_name_H-M   'P 1'
#
loop_
_entity.id
_entity.type
_entity.pdbx_description
1 polymer ?
#
loop_
_entity_poly.entity_id
_entity_poly.type
_entity_poly.pdbx_seq_one_letter_code
_entity_poly.pdbx_strand_id
1 'polypeptide(L)'
;SPFMQAIETLNRTVFLALNASPATPEWLIAAGVLIANYAILLVPVLLVSLWLAGGDERRALAVRACLVGLLALGINQVIGIAWYHPRPFAIGVGHTFLAHAPDSSFPSDHATLLSAISFTLLSAGKRRTGLLVLSVDIAVAWARVFIGVHWPFDMVGAVIVASLACMLGSTLWRFGGMTVTRALITVYRKALAMTIGERWLRP
;
A
#
# COMPACT_ATOMS: atom_id res chain seq x y z
N SER A 1 17.75 -7.74 24.23
CA SER A 1 17.86 -6.66 25.24
C SER A 1 16.51 -6.46 25.93
N PRO A 2 16.44 -5.97 27.18
CA PRO A 2 15.19 -5.67 27.88
C PRO A 2 14.29 -4.71 27.09
N PHE A 3 14.87 -3.79 26.34
CA PHE A 3 14.16 -2.86 25.45
C PHE A 3 13.43 -3.59 24.32
N MET A 4 14.06 -4.54 23.64
CA MET A 4 13.42 -5.32 22.59
C MET A 4 12.30 -6.20 23.14
N GLN A 5 12.47 -6.77 24.33
CA GLN A 5 11.41 -7.54 25.00
C GLN A 5 10.20 -6.65 25.34
N ALA A 6 10.42 -5.42 25.80
CA ALA A 6 9.35 -4.48 26.09
C ALA A 6 8.56 -4.10 24.81
N ILE A 7 9.26 -3.85 23.71
CA ILE A 7 8.63 -3.56 22.41
C ILE A 7 7.78 -4.76 21.94
N GLU A 8 8.33 -5.96 22.00
CA GLU A 8 7.59 -7.16 21.57
C GLU A 8 6.38 -7.43 22.48
N THR A 9 6.51 -7.23 23.78
CA THR A 9 5.39 -7.34 24.72
C THR A 9 4.29 -6.32 24.40
N LEU A 10 4.64 -5.07 24.12
CA LEU A 10 3.69 -4.04 23.73
C LEU A 10 2.99 -4.40 22.42
N ASN A 11 3.75 -4.81 21.40
CA ASN A 11 3.21 -5.24 20.11
C ASN A 11 2.17 -6.36 20.27
N ARG A 12 2.51 -7.37 21.07
CA ARG A 12 1.62 -8.50 21.37
C ARG A 12 0.38 -8.06 22.17
N THR A 13 0.54 -7.19 23.15
CA THR A 13 -0.57 -6.68 23.97
C THR A 13 -1.57 -5.90 23.11
N VAL A 14 -1.09 -4.99 22.26
CA VAL A 14 -1.93 -4.22 21.36
C VAL A 14 -2.60 -5.14 20.33
N PHE A 15 -1.88 -6.13 19.80
CA PHE A 15 -2.45 -7.12 18.90
C PHE A 15 -3.64 -7.85 19.53
N LEU A 16 -3.47 -8.40 20.75
CA LEU A 16 -4.51 -9.14 21.43
C LEU A 16 -5.72 -8.26 21.81
N ALA A 17 -5.50 -6.97 22.02
CA ALA A 17 -6.59 -6.02 22.27
C ALA A 17 -7.42 -5.71 21.02
N LEU A 18 -6.81 -5.77 19.82
CA LEU A 18 -7.46 -5.45 18.55
C LEU A 18 -7.95 -6.69 17.79
N ASN A 19 -7.37 -7.85 18.04
CA ASN A 19 -7.68 -9.08 17.31
C ASN A 19 -9.10 -9.58 17.62
N ALA A 20 -9.86 -9.88 16.58
CA ALA A 20 -11.16 -10.50 16.70
C ALA A 20 -11.08 -11.89 17.35
N SER A 21 -12.16 -12.32 17.97
CA SER A 21 -12.31 -13.64 18.57
C SER A 21 -13.53 -14.35 17.97
N PRO A 22 -13.73 -15.65 18.21
CA PRO A 22 -14.94 -16.36 17.82
C PRO A 22 -16.23 -15.76 18.38
N ALA A 23 -16.16 -14.96 19.47
CA ALA A 23 -17.29 -14.24 20.04
C ALA A 23 -17.59 -12.91 19.35
N THR A 24 -16.70 -12.43 18.46
CA THR A 24 -16.93 -11.20 17.68
C THR A 24 -18.09 -11.40 16.71
N PRO A 25 -19.00 -10.43 16.52
CA PRO A 25 -20.10 -10.55 15.57
C PRO A 25 -19.61 -10.89 14.15
N GLU A 26 -20.27 -11.87 13.51
CA GLU A 26 -19.87 -12.36 12.18
C GLU A 26 -19.81 -11.26 11.12
N TRP A 27 -20.77 -10.30 11.16
CA TRP A 27 -20.79 -9.18 10.21
C TRP A 27 -19.54 -8.29 10.33
N LEU A 28 -19.00 -8.13 11.55
CA LEU A 28 -17.81 -7.32 11.78
C LEU A 28 -16.55 -8.05 11.29
N ILE A 29 -16.47 -9.37 11.50
CA ILE A 29 -15.41 -10.21 10.95
C ILE A 29 -15.46 -10.15 9.42
N ALA A 30 -16.64 -10.33 8.82
CA ALA A 30 -16.83 -10.25 7.36
C ALA A 30 -16.39 -8.88 6.81
N ALA A 31 -16.78 -7.78 7.47
CA ALA A 31 -16.35 -6.44 7.10
C ALA A 31 -14.81 -6.30 7.18
N GLY A 32 -14.18 -6.79 8.25
CA GLY A 32 -12.73 -6.80 8.38
C GLY A 32 -12.03 -7.59 7.26
N VAL A 33 -12.54 -8.76 6.91
CA VAL A 33 -12.03 -9.59 5.81
C VAL A 33 -12.17 -8.87 4.46
N LEU A 34 -13.32 -8.26 4.19
CA LEU A 34 -13.56 -7.51 2.95
C LEU A 34 -12.60 -6.32 2.83
N ILE A 35 -12.46 -5.53 3.89
CA ILE A 35 -11.53 -4.38 3.89
C ILE A 35 -10.08 -4.87 3.71
N ALA A 36 -9.67 -5.88 4.46
CA ALA A 36 -8.30 -6.39 4.43
C ALA A 36 -7.90 -6.94 3.05
N ASN A 37 -8.84 -7.54 2.30
CA ASN A 37 -8.55 -8.17 1.01
C ASN A 37 -8.75 -7.25 -0.18
N TYR A 38 -9.81 -6.44 -0.17
CA TYR A 38 -10.27 -5.79 -1.40
C TYR A 38 -10.01 -4.28 -1.43
N ALA A 39 -9.84 -3.62 -0.28
CA ALA A 39 -9.62 -2.18 -0.27
C ALA A 39 -8.32 -1.77 -0.99
N ILE A 40 -7.34 -2.66 -1.09
CA ILE A 40 -6.11 -2.45 -1.86
C ILE A 40 -6.38 -2.20 -3.35
N LEU A 41 -7.49 -2.70 -3.89
CA LEU A 41 -7.90 -2.49 -5.28
C LEU A 41 -8.18 -1.02 -5.60
N LEU A 42 -8.38 -0.19 -4.58
CA LEU A 42 -8.43 1.27 -4.76
C LEU A 42 -7.18 1.81 -5.47
N VAL A 43 -6.01 1.22 -5.23
CA VAL A 43 -4.73 1.69 -5.81
C VAL A 43 -4.74 1.58 -7.34
N PRO A 44 -4.91 0.39 -7.96
CA PRO A 44 -4.94 0.32 -9.42
C PRO A 44 -6.11 1.11 -10.02
N VAL A 45 -7.29 1.13 -9.39
CA VAL A 45 -8.43 1.93 -9.85
C VAL A 45 -8.07 3.41 -9.87
N LEU A 46 -7.46 3.93 -8.81
CA LEU A 46 -7.03 5.32 -8.73
C LEU A 46 -5.98 5.66 -9.78
N LEU A 47 -4.92 4.84 -9.92
CA LEU A 47 -3.85 5.08 -10.88
C LEU A 47 -4.35 5.07 -12.32
N VAL A 48 -5.20 4.09 -12.67
CA VAL A 48 -5.85 4.03 -13.99
C VAL A 48 -6.76 5.24 -14.21
N SER A 49 -7.55 5.63 -13.21
CA SER A 49 -8.41 6.81 -13.29
C SER A 49 -7.63 8.09 -13.54
N LEU A 50 -6.51 8.29 -12.83
CA LEU A 50 -5.61 9.44 -13.05
C LEU A 50 -5.02 9.43 -14.46
N TRP A 51 -4.65 8.27 -14.97
CA TRP A 51 -4.11 8.12 -16.32
C TRP A 51 -5.15 8.43 -17.39
N LEU A 52 -6.34 7.85 -17.28
CA LEU A 52 -7.44 8.00 -18.26
C LEU A 52 -8.08 9.37 -18.21
N ALA A 53 -8.13 10.04 -17.04
CA ALA A 53 -8.63 11.40 -16.91
C ALA A 53 -7.83 12.41 -17.73
N GLY A 54 -6.66 12.02 -18.24
CA GLY A 54 -5.87 12.77 -19.20
C GLY A 54 -5.09 13.94 -18.58
N GLY A 55 -4.33 14.62 -19.45
CA GLY A 55 -3.42 15.68 -19.06
C GLY A 55 -2.08 15.16 -18.52
N ASP A 56 -1.01 15.83 -18.90
CA ASP A 56 0.34 15.38 -18.58
C ASP A 56 0.62 15.37 -17.08
N GLU A 57 0.03 16.33 -16.33
CA GLU A 57 0.19 16.41 -14.88
C GLU A 57 -0.41 15.20 -14.15
N ARG A 58 -1.63 14.77 -14.53
CA ARG A 58 -2.30 13.62 -13.89
C ARG A 58 -1.61 12.32 -14.24
N ARG A 59 -1.18 12.17 -15.49
CA ARG A 59 -0.39 11.01 -15.95
C ARG A 59 0.96 10.94 -15.25
N ALA A 60 1.66 12.06 -15.12
CA ALA A 60 2.90 12.15 -14.37
C ALA A 60 2.71 11.76 -12.89
N LEU A 61 1.61 12.20 -12.28
CA LEU A 61 1.28 11.84 -10.91
C LEU A 61 0.99 10.33 -10.76
N ALA A 62 0.25 9.74 -11.69
CA ALA A 62 -0.01 8.30 -11.71
C ALA A 62 1.29 7.49 -11.82
N VAL A 63 2.18 7.88 -12.73
CA VAL A 63 3.50 7.24 -12.91
C VAL A 63 4.35 7.39 -11.64
N ARG A 64 4.43 8.60 -11.08
CA ARG A 64 5.19 8.86 -9.85
C ARG A 64 4.67 8.01 -8.68
N ALA A 65 3.36 8.00 -8.45
CA ALA A 65 2.75 7.24 -7.38
C ALA A 65 2.98 5.72 -7.57
N CYS A 66 2.85 5.22 -8.79
CA CYS A 66 3.16 3.83 -9.12
C CYS A 66 4.61 3.47 -8.81
N LEU A 67 5.58 4.27 -9.26
CA LEU A 67 7.01 4.01 -9.05
C LEU A 67 7.40 4.10 -7.57
N VAL A 68 6.85 5.06 -6.81
CA VAL A 68 7.06 5.16 -5.35
C VAL A 68 6.47 3.94 -4.65
N GLY A 69 5.27 3.50 -5.03
CA GLY A 69 4.65 2.29 -4.49
C GLY A 69 5.49 1.04 -4.74
N LEU A 70 5.98 0.86 -5.97
CA LEU A 70 6.85 -0.27 -6.32
C LEU A 70 8.18 -0.21 -5.58
N LEU A 71 8.78 0.97 -5.43
CA LEU A 71 9.99 1.16 -4.63
C LEU A 71 9.76 0.76 -3.17
N ALA A 72 8.65 1.21 -2.58
CA ALA A 72 8.29 0.88 -1.20
C ALA A 72 8.11 -0.64 -1.00
N LEU A 73 7.38 -1.30 -1.92
CA LEU A 73 7.23 -2.76 -1.89
C LEU A 73 8.57 -3.49 -2.09
N GLY A 74 9.44 -2.98 -2.96
CA GLY A 74 10.78 -3.52 -3.15
C GLY A 74 11.62 -3.45 -1.87
N ILE A 75 11.55 -2.34 -1.14
CA ILE A 75 12.19 -2.19 0.18
C ILE A 75 11.62 -3.22 1.18
N ASN A 76 10.30 -3.41 1.21
CA ASN A 76 9.67 -4.42 2.06
C ASN A 76 10.20 -5.82 1.78
N GLN A 77 10.34 -6.20 0.50
CA GLN A 77 10.89 -7.53 0.14
C GLN A 77 12.31 -7.70 0.64
N VAL A 78 13.16 -6.69 0.50
CA VAL A 78 14.54 -6.73 1.01
C VAL A 78 14.55 -6.89 2.53
N ILE A 79 13.70 -6.14 3.24
CA ILE A 79 13.58 -6.25 4.71
C ILE A 79 13.10 -7.67 5.08
N GLY A 80 12.07 -8.20 4.43
CA GLY A 80 11.51 -9.51 4.71
C GLY A 80 12.50 -10.66 4.50
N ILE A 81 13.38 -10.55 3.51
CA ILE A 81 14.46 -11.51 3.24
C ILE A 81 15.58 -11.37 4.28
N ALA A 82 15.96 -10.15 4.64
CA ALA A 82 17.05 -9.88 5.57
C ALA A 82 16.66 -10.16 7.03
N TRP A 83 15.40 -9.99 7.36
CA TRP A 83 14.88 -10.16 8.71
C TRP A 83 13.47 -10.75 8.68
N TYR A 84 13.39 -12.08 8.71
CA TYR A 84 12.12 -12.78 8.80
C TYR A 84 11.46 -12.53 10.17
N HIS A 85 10.24 -12.02 10.15
CA HIS A 85 9.41 -11.83 11.33
C HIS A 85 8.12 -12.66 11.19
N PRO A 86 7.87 -13.65 12.08
CA PRO A 86 6.73 -14.54 11.93
C PRO A 86 5.41 -13.81 12.16
N ARG A 87 4.39 -14.17 11.40
CA ARG A 87 3.02 -13.69 11.58
C ARG A 87 2.39 -14.21 12.86
N PRO A 88 1.39 -13.50 13.44
CA PRO A 88 0.71 -13.96 14.67
C PRO A 88 0.25 -15.39 14.59
N PHE A 89 -0.43 -15.78 13.52
CA PHE A 89 -0.94 -17.14 13.34
C PHE A 89 0.17 -18.20 13.18
N ALA A 90 1.32 -17.83 12.64
CA ALA A 90 2.44 -18.77 12.46
C ALA A 90 3.05 -19.22 13.78
N ILE A 91 2.86 -18.47 14.85
CA ILE A 91 3.33 -18.78 16.20
C ILE A 91 2.17 -19.01 17.19
N GLY A 92 0.96 -19.22 16.68
CA GLY A 92 -0.21 -19.58 17.48
C GLY A 92 -0.73 -18.49 18.41
N VAL A 93 -0.58 -17.20 18.03
CA VAL A 93 -1.06 -16.06 18.81
C VAL A 93 -2.37 -15.51 18.22
N GLY A 94 -3.39 -15.40 19.06
CA GLY A 94 -4.69 -14.86 18.70
C GLY A 94 -5.49 -15.77 17.77
N HIS A 95 -6.41 -15.16 17.03
CA HIS A 95 -7.31 -15.83 16.08
C HIS A 95 -7.11 -15.27 14.68
N THR A 96 -7.21 -16.15 13.66
CA THR A 96 -7.04 -15.78 12.25
C THR A 96 -8.30 -16.12 11.47
N PHE A 97 -8.80 -15.14 10.71
CA PHE A 97 -10.03 -15.24 9.93
C PHE A 97 -9.81 -15.18 8.43
N LEU A 98 -8.55 -15.23 8.00
CA LEU A 98 -8.15 -15.20 6.59
C LEU A 98 -6.97 -16.16 6.38
N ALA A 99 -7.08 -17.04 5.38
CA ALA A 99 -5.96 -17.85 4.94
C ALA A 99 -4.86 -16.97 4.36
N HIS A 100 -3.65 -17.09 4.86
CA HIS A 100 -2.49 -16.34 4.43
C HIS A 100 -1.24 -17.21 4.47
N ALA A 101 -0.30 -16.98 3.56
CA ALA A 101 0.99 -17.66 3.58
C ALA A 101 1.79 -17.26 4.83
N PRO A 102 2.58 -18.18 5.43
CA PRO A 102 3.42 -17.90 6.59
C PRO A 102 4.76 -17.23 6.21
N ASP A 103 4.70 -16.26 5.30
CA ASP A 103 5.82 -15.40 4.92
C ASP A 103 6.11 -14.34 5.99
N SER A 104 7.14 -13.50 5.78
CA SER A 104 7.50 -12.46 6.74
C SER A 104 6.36 -11.47 6.95
N SER A 105 6.04 -11.19 8.22
CA SER A 105 4.98 -10.26 8.60
C SER A 105 5.37 -8.80 8.40
N PHE A 106 6.62 -8.46 8.66
CA PHE A 106 7.11 -7.07 8.74
C PHE A 106 7.88 -6.65 7.47
N PRO A 107 7.62 -5.46 6.94
CA PRO A 107 6.44 -4.60 7.16
C PRO A 107 5.21 -5.08 6.36
N SER A 108 4.02 -4.55 6.65
CA SER A 108 2.80 -4.89 5.90
C SER A 108 2.81 -4.32 4.48
N ASP A 109 2.76 -5.16 3.44
CA ASP A 109 2.75 -4.71 2.04
C ASP A 109 1.51 -3.86 1.70
N HIS A 110 0.33 -4.24 2.20
CA HIS A 110 -0.90 -3.49 1.97
C HIS A 110 -0.82 -2.08 2.56
N ALA A 111 -0.42 -1.96 3.83
CA ALA A 111 -0.26 -0.66 4.47
C ALA A 111 0.87 0.15 3.84
N THR A 112 1.99 -0.48 3.47
CA THR A 112 3.11 0.19 2.81
C THR A 112 2.69 0.79 1.47
N LEU A 113 1.98 0.03 0.63
CA LEU A 113 1.52 0.52 -0.67
C LEU A 113 0.53 1.67 -0.52
N LEU A 114 -0.50 1.53 0.32
CA LEU A 114 -1.50 2.58 0.54
C LEU A 114 -0.89 3.85 1.14
N SER A 115 0.00 3.72 2.13
CA SER A 115 0.76 4.85 2.68
C SER A 115 1.61 5.54 1.61
N ALA A 116 2.34 4.78 0.78
CA ALA A 116 3.18 5.31 -0.29
C ALA A 116 2.37 6.10 -1.33
N ILE A 117 1.22 5.58 -1.75
CA ILE A 117 0.30 6.28 -2.66
C ILE A 117 -0.25 7.54 -2.00
N SER A 118 -0.74 7.44 -0.76
CA SER A 118 -1.26 8.58 0.00
C SER A 118 -0.22 9.70 0.13
N PHE A 119 0.98 9.39 0.59
CA PHE A 119 2.05 10.37 0.81
C PHE A 119 2.51 11.02 -0.50
N THR A 120 2.54 10.27 -1.60
CA THR A 120 2.84 10.81 -2.92
C THR A 120 1.78 11.82 -3.36
N LEU A 121 0.50 11.49 -3.19
CA LEU A 121 -0.61 12.39 -3.52
C LEU A 121 -0.59 13.66 -2.65
N LEU A 122 -0.37 13.52 -1.35
CA LEU A 122 -0.27 14.65 -0.43
C LEU A 122 0.90 15.56 -0.77
N SER A 123 2.08 14.99 -1.08
CA SER A 123 3.26 15.76 -1.49
C SER A 123 3.08 16.49 -2.83
N ALA A 124 2.19 15.99 -3.68
CA ALA A 124 1.79 16.64 -4.94
C ALA A 124 0.64 17.64 -4.77
N GLY A 125 0.24 17.96 -3.54
CA GLY A 125 -0.84 18.92 -3.25
C GLY A 125 -2.26 18.39 -3.46
N LYS A 126 -2.42 17.08 -3.76
CA LYS A 126 -3.74 16.46 -3.97
C LYS A 126 -4.36 16.04 -2.62
N ARG A 127 -4.60 17.03 -1.75
CA ARG A 127 -4.99 16.81 -0.35
C ARG A 127 -6.23 15.95 -0.18
N ARG A 128 -7.32 16.20 -0.92
CA ARG A 128 -8.57 15.43 -0.79
C ARG A 128 -8.36 13.96 -1.10
N THR A 129 -7.77 13.67 -2.25
CA THR A 129 -7.51 12.28 -2.69
C THR A 129 -6.48 11.59 -1.79
N GLY A 130 -5.41 12.31 -1.40
CA GLY A 130 -4.41 11.78 -0.49
C GLY A 130 -4.98 11.43 0.88
N LEU A 131 -5.83 12.28 1.47
CA LEU A 131 -6.49 11.98 2.74
C LEU A 131 -7.52 10.86 2.62
N LEU A 132 -8.22 10.74 1.49
CA LEU A 132 -9.10 9.60 1.24
C LEU A 132 -8.31 8.28 1.25
N VAL A 133 -7.21 8.21 0.51
CA VAL A 133 -6.35 7.02 0.49
C VAL A 133 -5.77 6.73 1.87
N LEU A 134 -5.38 7.76 2.64
CA LEU A 134 -4.90 7.59 4.01
C LEU A 134 -5.99 7.01 4.93
N SER A 135 -7.24 7.45 4.77
CA SER A 135 -8.36 6.90 5.54
C SER A 135 -8.58 5.42 5.22
N VAL A 136 -8.47 5.04 3.95
CA VAL A 136 -8.53 3.62 3.54
C VAL A 136 -7.34 2.84 4.09
N ASP A 137 -6.13 3.42 4.08
CA ASP A 137 -4.94 2.80 4.66
C ASP A 137 -5.10 2.49 6.15
N ILE A 138 -5.62 3.46 6.93
CA ILE A 138 -5.91 3.26 8.36
C ILE A 138 -6.93 2.13 8.55
N ALA A 139 -7.98 2.09 7.73
CA ALA A 139 -8.99 1.03 7.80
C ALA A 139 -8.38 -0.35 7.46
N VAL A 140 -7.52 -0.43 6.44
CA VAL A 140 -6.82 -1.67 6.06
C VAL A 140 -5.83 -2.08 7.14
N ALA A 141 -5.06 -1.16 7.70
CA ALA A 141 -4.13 -1.43 8.79
C ALA A 141 -4.85 -2.04 10.00
N TRP A 142 -5.97 -1.43 10.41
CA TRP A 142 -6.83 -1.99 11.45
C TRP A 142 -7.36 -3.38 11.08
N ALA A 143 -7.92 -3.54 9.88
CA ALA A 143 -8.54 -4.78 9.43
C ALA A 143 -7.54 -5.94 9.43
N ARG A 144 -6.30 -5.72 8.99
CA ARG A 144 -5.27 -6.76 8.91
C ARG A 144 -4.79 -7.23 10.29
N VAL A 145 -4.76 -6.33 11.28
CA VAL A 145 -4.50 -6.69 12.68
C VAL A 145 -5.74 -7.39 13.27
N PHE A 146 -6.93 -6.83 13.03
CA PHE A 146 -8.20 -7.35 13.52
C PHE A 146 -8.47 -8.79 13.09
N ILE A 147 -8.22 -9.13 11.83
CA ILE A 147 -8.39 -10.51 11.31
C ILE A 147 -7.21 -11.45 11.61
N GLY A 148 -6.15 -10.98 12.25
CA GLY A 148 -5.07 -11.79 12.80
C GLY A 148 -3.91 -12.12 11.86
N VAL A 149 -3.71 -11.38 10.78
CA VAL A 149 -2.62 -11.67 9.81
C VAL A 149 -1.36 -10.82 9.97
N HIS A 150 -1.44 -9.71 10.72
CA HIS A 150 -0.33 -8.80 10.96
C HIS A 150 -0.26 -8.32 12.41
N TRP A 151 0.94 -7.94 12.82
CA TRP A 151 1.18 -7.23 14.06
C TRP A 151 0.94 -5.73 13.90
N PRO A 152 0.56 -5.00 14.99
CA PRO A 152 0.45 -3.54 14.96
C PRO A 152 1.73 -2.84 14.50
N PHE A 153 2.89 -3.32 14.89
CA PHE A 153 4.17 -2.71 14.50
C PHE A 153 4.55 -2.93 13.05
N ASP A 154 3.94 -3.91 12.36
CA ASP A 154 4.05 -4.05 10.91
C ASP A 154 3.49 -2.81 10.19
N MET A 155 2.48 -2.16 10.79
CA MET A 155 1.88 -0.92 10.27
C MET A 155 2.79 0.29 10.50
N VAL A 156 3.46 0.34 11.65
CA VAL A 156 4.48 1.39 11.92
C VAL A 156 5.63 1.27 10.93
N GLY A 157 6.13 0.05 10.71
CA GLY A 157 7.16 -0.22 9.70
C GLY A 157 6.71 0.19 8.30
N ALA A 158 5.47 -0.08 7.94
CA ALA A 158 4.88 0.30 6.65
C ALA A 158 4.91 1.82 6.43
N VAL A 159 4.52 2.62 7.43
CA VAL A 159 4.56 4.09 7.37
C VAL A 159 5.98 4.60 7.20
N ILE A 160 6.95 4.03 7.94
CA ILE A 160 8.35 4.42 7.84
C ILE A 160 8.90 4.12 6.44
N VAL A 161 8.69 2.91 5.91
CA VAL A 161 9.15 2.52 4.57
C VAL A 161 8.50 3.39 3.51
N ALA A 162 7.18 3.62 3.58
CA ALA A 162 6.47 4.48 2.64
C ALA A 162 6.99 5.92 2.66
N SER A 163 7.29 6.47 3.84
CA SER A 163 7.87 7.81 3.99
C SER A 163 9.24 7.90 3.33
N LEU A 164 10.11 6.94 3.59
CA LEU A 164 11.45 6.88 2.98
C LEU A 164 11.37 6.71 1.46
N ALA A 165 10.50 5.82 0.97
CA ALA A 165 10.27 5.62 -0.46
C ALA A 165 9.73 6.89 -1.14
N CYS A 166 8.81 7.61 -0.49
CA CYS A 166 8.28 8.87 -1.00
C CYS A 166 9.36 9.96 -1.08
N MET A 167 10.20 10.09 -0.07
CA MET A 167 11.32 11.04 -0.05
C MET A 167 12.34 10.71 -1.15
N LEU A 168 12.79 9.47 -1.23
CA LEU A 168 13.73 9.00 -2.25
C LEU A 168 13.14 9.12 -3.64
N GLY A 169 11.92 8.64 -3.84
CA GLY A 169 11.21 8.72 -5.11
C GLY A 169 10.99 10.15 -5.58
N SER A 170 10.69 11.08 -4.67
CA SER A 170 10.57 12.52 -4.99
C SER A 170 11.90 13.11 -5.46
N THR A 171 13.01 12.68 -4.87
CA THR A 171 14.34 13.12 -5.29
C THR A 171 14.70 12.56 -6.66
N LEU A 172 14.50 11.26 -6.90
CA LEU A 172 14.77 10.61 -8.18
C LEU A 172 13.86 11.16 -9.30
N TRP A 173 12.61 11.52 -8.96
CA TRP A 173 11.65 12.07 -9.92
C TRP A 173 12.16 13.34 -10.61
N ARG A 174 12.92 14.17 -9.91
CA ARG A 174 13.49 15.41 -10.45
C ARG A 174 14.46 15.16 -11.60
N PHE A 175 15.11 13.99 -11.64
CA PHE A 175 16.13 13.68 -12.64
C PHE A 175 15.58 13.04 -13.91
N GLY A 176 14.45 12.33 -13.85
CA GLY A 176 13.96 11.59 -15.01
C GLY A 176 12.47 11.33 -15.09
N GLY A 177 11.69 11.77 -14.09
CA GLY A 177 10.26 11.43 -14.00
C GLY A 177 9.43 11.85 -15.20
N MET A 178 9.65 13.06 -15.72
CA MET A 178 8.93 13.55 -16.90
C MET A 178 9.38 12.85 -18.19
N THR A 179 10.63 12.42 -18.28
CA THR A 179 11.12 11.65 -19.43
C THR A 179 10.44 10.29 -19.50
N VAL A 180 10.36 9.59 -18.37
CA VAL A 180 9.63 8.31 -18.25
C VAL A 180 8.15 8.51 -18.59
N THR A 181 7.51 9.53 -18.04
CA THR A 181 6.10 9.84 -18.30
C THR A 181 5.84 10.07 -19.78
N ARG A 182 6.65 10.89 -20.46
CA ARG A 182 6.51 11.17 -21.89
C ARG A 182 6.71 9.91 -22.75
N ALA A 183 7.69 9.06 -22.39
CA ALA A 183 7.89 7.79 -23.07
C ALA A 183 6.64 6.88 -22.95
N LEU A 184 6.08 6.76 -21.75
CA LEU A 184 4.86 5.98 -21.53
C LEU A 184 3.64 6.55 -22.28
N ILE A 185 3.47 7.89 -22.30
CA ILE A 185 2.41 8.55 -23.08
C ILE A 185 2.58 8.25 -24.57
N THR A 186 3.79 8.28 -25.07
CA THR A 186 4.07 7.98 -26.49
C THR A 186 3.70 6.54 -26.84
N VAL A 187 4.09 5.58 -26.00
CA VAL A 187 3.73 4.17 -26.18
C VAL A 187 2.20 3.98 -26.11
N TYR A 188 1.56 4.58 -25.13
CA TYR A 188 0.11 4.54 -24.97
C TYR A 188 -0.64 5.08 -26.20
N ARG A 189 -0.22 6.25 -26.72
CA ARG A 189 -0.83 6.85 -27.92
C ARG A 189 -0.63 5.97 -29.15
N LYS A 190 0.57 5.39 -29.33
CA LYS A 190 0.84 4.46 -30.45
C LYS A 190 -0.03 3.20 -30.35
N ALA A 191 -0.16 2.62 -29.15
CA ALA A 191 -1.01 1.45 -28.95
C ALA A 191 -2.48 1.75 -29.26
N LEU A 192 -3.01 2.91 -28.80
CA LEU A 192 -4.36 3.32 -29.14
C LEU A 192 -4.57 3.56 -30.63
N ALA A 193 -3.60 4.19 -31.30
CA ALA A 193 -3.68 4.42 -32.77
C ALA A 193 -3.77 3.11 -33.54
N MET A 194 -3.00 2.09 -33.12
CA MET A 194 -3.06 0.75 -33.73
C MET A 194 -4.37 0.01 -33.46
N THR A 195 -5.01 0.26 -32.31
CA THR A 195 -6.20 -0.50 -31.87
C THR A 195 -7.54 0.14 -32.35
N ILE A 196 -7.60 1.48 -32.37
CA ILE A 196 -8.87 2.23 -32.59
C ILE A 196 -8.87 2.96 -33.95
N GLY A 197 -7.72 3.02 -34.63
CA GLY A 197 -7.48 3.81 -35.84
C GLY A 197 -7.29 5.29 -35.56
N GLU A 198 -6.59 5.98 -36.45
CA GLU A 198 -6.19 7.39 -36.29
C GLU A 198 -7.37 8.39 -36.18
N ARG A 199 -8.59 7.97 -36.56
CA ARG A 199 -9.79 8.82 -36.58
C ARG A 199 -10.21 9.37 -35.20
N TRP A 200 -9.89 8.68 -34.13
CA TRP A 200 -10.34 9.02 -32.76
C TRP A 200 -9.28 9.76 -31.91
N LEU A 201 -8.09 9.99 -32.49
CA LEU A 201 -6.96 10.60 -31.79
C LEU A 201 -6.74 12.08 -32.15
N ARG A 202 -7.63 12.67 -32.98
CA ARG A 202 -7.57 14.11 -33.26
C ARG A 202 -8.12 14.90 -32.07
N PRO A 203 -7.45 16.01 -31.71
CA PRO A 203 -7.82 16.84 -30.54
C PRO A 203 -9.22 17.43 -30.67
#